data_3785e5f23889227b431e7d9d764651f1
#
_entry.id   3785e5f23889227b431e7d9d764651f1
#
_cell.length_a   1.000
_cell.length_b   1.000
_cell.length_c   1.000
_cell.angle_alpha   90.00
_cell.angle_beta   90.00
_cell.angle_gamma   90.00
#
_symmetry.space_group_name_H-M   'P 1'
#
loop_
_entity.id
_entity.type
_entity.pdbx_description
1 polymer ?
#
loop_
_entity_poly.entity_id
_entity_poly.type
_entity_poly.pdbx_seq_one_letter_code
_entity_poly.pdbx_strand_id
1 'polypeptide(L)'
;MKAIAYYTSLPINDPQALQDIELPEPVAGPRDLLVEVKAISVNPVDTKVRQNVSPEGGAAKVLGWDAAGVVKAVGSEVSLFKAGDKVYYAGSIARAGANSELHVVDERIVGHMPKSLGFAEAAALPLTAITAWELLFERLQIGEGNAAEGQSLLIVGAAGGVGSILTQLASQLTALKVIGTASRAQTRSWVEALGADLVIDHSQPLSEELKRAGQPNVTHVASLTQTDLHFAQLVEALAPQGKLALIDDPKALDITQLKRKSLSLHWEFMYTRSLFETADMLEQHKLLNRVAELIDAGTLKTTVGEHFGTINATN
;
A
#
# COMPACT_ATOMS: atom_id res chain seq x y z
N MET A 1 -8.96 -23.31 13.80
CA MET A 1 -9.41 -21.95 13.47
C MET A 1 -10.03 -21.91 12.08
N LYS A 2 -11.02 -21.05 11.87
CA LYS A 2 -11.58 -20.82 10.53
C LYS A 2 -10.64 -19.95 9.70
N ALA A 3 -10.60 -20.23 8.39
CA ALA A 3 -9.82 -19.48 7.43
C ALA A 3 -10.46 -19.53 6.04
N ILE A 4 -10.12 -18.57 5.18
CA ILE A 4 -10.47 -18.58 3.77
C ILE A 4 -9.20 -18.84 2.97
N ALA A 5 -9.22 -19.88 2.13
CA ALA A 5 -8.04 -20.30 1.39
C ALA A 5 -8.41 -20.87 0.00
N TYR A 6 -7.39 -21.11 -0.80
CA TYR A 6 -7.50 -21.84 -2.04
C TYR A 6 -6.41 -22.91 -2.15
N TYR A 7 -6.65 -23.93 -2.97
CA TYR A 7 -5.72 -25.04 -3.22
C TYR A 7 -5.15 -25.03 -4.64
N THR A 8 -5.83 -24.35 -5.54
CA THR A 8 -5.43 -24.21 -6.95
C THR A 8 -5.88 -22.85 -7.46
N SER A 9 -5.05 -22.21 -8.27
CA SER A 9 -5.40 -20.94 -8.93
C SER A 9 -6.48 -21.19 -9.99
N LEU A 10 -7.74 -20.91 -9.64
CA LEU A 10 -8.91 -21.09 -10.49
C LEU A 10 -9.54 -19.73 -10.84
N PRO A 11 -10.33 -19.62 -11.93
CA PRO A 11 -11.14 -18.44 -12.20
C PRO A 11 -12.05 -18.12 -11.01
N ILE A 12 -12.30 -16.83 -10.73
CA ILE A 12 -13.06 -16.41 -9.53
C ILE A 12 -14.51 -16.92 -9.51
N ASN A 13 -15.10 -17.19 -10.66
CA ASN A 13 -16.43 -17.78 -10.78
C ASN A 13 -16.48 -19.29 -10.56
N ASP A 14 -15.35 -19.96 -10.35
CA ASP A 14 -15.30 -21.37 -9.95
C ASP A 14 -15.65 -21.48 -8.44
N PRO A 15 -16.57 -22.38 -8.05
CA PRO A 15 -16.94 -22.55 -6.64
C PRO A 15 -15.79 -22.93 -5.71
N GLN A 16 -14.67 -23.43 -6.26
CA GLN A 16 -13.48 -23.82 -5.52
C GLN A 16 -12.38 -22.76 -5.56
N ALA A 17 -12.62 -21.60 -6.18
CA ALA A 17 -11.63 -20.53 -6.29
C ALA A 17 -11.22 -19.94 -4.92
N LEU A 18 -12.14 -19.92 -3.97
CA LEU A 18 -11.95 -19.64 -2.56
C LEU A 18 -12.87 -20.55 -1.74
N GLN A 19 -12.39 -21.04 -0.61
CA GLN A 19 -13.11 -21.98 0.23
C GLN A 19 -13.00 -21.59 1.71
N ASP A 20 -14.11 -21.72 2.44
CA ASP A 20 -14.10 -21.71 3.91
C ASP A 20 -13.53 -23.02 4.41
N ILE A 21 -12.46 -22.97 5.19
CA ILE A 21 -11.76 -24.16 5.69
C ILE A 21 -11.46 -24.05 7.18
N GLU A 22 -11.12 -25.18 7.79
CA GLU A 22 -10.59 -25.24 9.14
C GLU A 22 -9.11 -25.63 9.13
N LEU A 23 -8.30 -24.89 9.87
CA LEU A 23 -6.87 -25.10 10.04
C LEU A 23 -6.51 -25.26 11.52
N PRO A 24 -5.42 -25.93 11.88
CA PRO A 24 -4.83 -25.85 13.21
C PRO A 24 -4.54 -24.40 13.59
N GLU A 25 -4.58 -24.07 14.88
CA GLU A 25 -4.09 -22.77 15.36
C GLU A 25 -2.61 -22.63 15.06
N PRO A 26 -2.15 -21.50 14.51
CA PRO A 26 -0.74 -21.29 14.23
C PRO A 26 0.05 -21.06 15.53
N VAL A 27 1.31 -21.47 15.53
CA VAL A 27 2.22 -21.29 16.67
C VAL A 27 3.17 -20.14 16.37
N ALA A 28 3.23 -19.17 17.29
CA ALA A 28 4.13 -18.03 17.19
C ALA A 28 5.60 -18.48 17.29
N GLY A 29 6.43 -18.04 16.35
CA GLY A 29 7.88 -18.13 16.44
C GLY A 29 8.46 -17.14 17.46
N PRO A 30 9.79 -17.13 17.67
CA PRO A 30 10.41 -16.32 18.73
C PRO A 30 10.08 -14.82 18.66
N ARG A 31 10.03 -14.23 17.46
CA ARG A 31 9.70 -12.81 17.23
C ARG A 31 8.29 -12.55 16.75
N ASP A 32 7.43 -13.55 16.80
CA ASP A 32 6.07 -13.44 16.26
C ASP A 32 5.06 -13.01 17.33
N LEU A 33 4.07 -12.29 16.84
CA LEU A 33 2.81 -12.04 17.54
C LEU A 33 1.78 -13.05 17.04
N LEU A 34 1.03 -13.68 17.91
CA LEU A 34 -0.22 -14.38 17.59
C LEU A 34 -1.35 -13.37 17.76
N VAL A 35 -1.98 -12.99 16.65
CA VAL A 35 -3.02 -11.96 16.61
C VAL A 35 -4.38 -12.60 16.38
N GLU A 36 -5.35 -12.26 17.22
CA GLU A 36 -6.77 -12.49 16.96
C GLU A 36 -7.25 -11.41 15.99
N VAL A 37 -7.47 -11.80 14.73
CA VAL A 37 -7.87 -10.88 13.66
C VAL A 37 -9.30 -10.42 13.88
N LYS A 38 -9.51 -9.11 13.87
CA LYS A 38 -10.83 -8.48 14.06
C LYS A 38 -11.39 -7.87 12.78
N ALA A 39 -10.51 -7.44 11.88
CA ALA A 39 -10.86 -6.96 10.56
C ALA A 39 -9.69 -7.18 9.59
N ILE A 40 -10.03 -7.35 8.33
CA ILE A 40 -9.09 -7.39 7.20
C ILE A 40 -9.49 -6.37 6.16
N SER A 41 -8.56 -6.01 5.28
CA SER A 41 -8.85 -5.24 4.08
C SER A 41 -8.29 -5.96 2.86
N VAL A 42 -8.98 -5.85 1.73
CA VAL A 42 -8.57 -6.49 0.47
C VAL A 42 -7.80 -5.51 -0.40
N ASN A 43 -6.78 -6.01 -1.07
CA ASN A 43 -5.88 -5.24 -1.92
C ASN A 43 -5.68 -5.94 -3.26
N PRO A 44 -5.24 -5.23 -4.32
CA PRO A 44 -4.93 -5.85 -5.62
C PRO A 44 -3.96 -7.04 -5.55
N VAL A 45 -3.06 -7.05 -4.57
CA VAL A 45 -2.11 -8.16 -4.35
C VAL A 45 -2.82 -9.47 -4.02
N ASP A 46 -3.94 -9.45 -3.30
CA ASP A 46 -4.72 -10.64 -2.98
C ASP A 46 -5.18 -11.34 -4.26
N THR A 47 -5.72 -10.57 -5.21
CA THR A 47 -6.16 -11.11 -6.50
C THR A 47 -4.98 -11.56 -7.37
N LYS A 48 -3.87 -10.81 -7.39
CA LYS A 48 -2.65 -11.17 -8.14
C LYS A 48 -2.06 -12.48 -7.64
N VAL A 49 -1.93 -12.65 -6.31
CA VAL A 49 -1.42 -13.89 -5.72
C VAL A 49 -2.37 -15.04 -6.01
N ARG A 50 -3.67 -14.87 -5.80
CA ARG A 50 -4.66 -15.93 -6.08
C ARG A 50 -4.62 -16.40 -7.54
N GLN A 51 -4.42 -15.48 -8.50
CA GLN A 51 -4.41 -15.78 -9.93
C GLN A 51 -3.10 -16.43 -10.41
N ASN A 52 -1.96 -16.05 -9.82
CA ASN A 52 -0.65 -16.38 -10.38
C ASN A 52 0.16 -17.37 -9.54
N VAL A 53 -0.27 -17.68 -8.31
CA VAL A 53 0.46 -18.58 -7.42
C VAL A 53 -0.42 -19.77 -7.08
N SER A 54 -0.10 -20.94 -7.62
CA SER A 54 -0.72 -22.21 -7.20
C SER A 54 0.08 -22.79 -6.04
N PRO A 55 -0.59 -23.14 -4.91
CA PRO A 55 0.08 -23.80 -3.80
C PRO A 55 0.65 -25.16 -4.22
N GLU A 56 1.81 -25.52 -3.70
CA GLU A 56 2.45 -26.80 -3.95
C GLU A 56 1.91 -27.91 -3.03
N GLY A 57 1.94 -29.16 -3.49
CA GLY A 57 1.63 -30.35 -2.68
C GLY A 57 0.21 -30.41 -2.14
N GLY A 58 -0.75 -29.68 -2.70
CA GLY A 58 -2.14 -29.65 -2.22
C GLY A 58 -2.32 -28.89 -0.89
N ALA A 59 -1.37 -28.06 -0.52
CA ALA A 59 -1.49 -27.21 0.67
C ALA A 59 -2.52 -26.10 0.45
N ALA A 60 -3.22 -25.71 1.51
CA ALA A 60 -4.09 -24.54 1.49
C ALA A 60 -3.27 -23.25 1.55
N LYS A 61 -3.56 -22.27 0.69
CA LYS A 61 -2.98 -20.92 0.76
C LYS A 61 -4.02 -19.91 1.25
N VAL A 62 -3.78 -19.38 2.44
CA VAL A 62 -4.57 -18.28 3.02
C VAL A 62 -4.05 -16.96 2.45
N LEU A 63 -4.96 -16.12 1.97
CA LEU A 63 -4.69 -14.77 1.49
C LEU A 63 -4.88 -13.73 2.62
N GLY A 64 -4.71 -12.46 2.28
CA GLY A 64 -4.96 -11.31 3.16
C GLY A 64 -3.69 -10.71 3.72
N TRP A 65 -3.36 -9.51 3.23
CA TRP A 65 -2.18 -8.75 3.66
C TRP A 65 -2.57 -7.32 4.03
N ASP A 66 -3.59 -7.25 4.89
CA ASP A 66 -4.02 -6.03 5.56
C ASP A 66 -4.96 -6.44 6.70
N ALA A 67 -4.54 -6.26 7.93
CA ALA A 67 -5.30 -6.71 9.09
C ALA A 67 -5.17 -5.77 10.29
N ALA A 68 -6.21 -5.76 11.13
CA ALA A 68 -6.19 -5.19 12.45
C ALA A 68 -6.79 -6.19 13.45
N GLY A 69 -6.20 -6.26 14.64
CA GLY A 69 -6.61 -7.23 15.65
C GLY A 69 -6.01 -6.98 17.02
N VAL A 70 -6.11 -7.99 17.87
CA VAL A 70 -5.60 -7.96 19.24
C VAL A 70 -4.55 -9.04 19.43
N VAL A 71 -3.41 -8.70 19.99
CA VAL A 71 -2.35 -9.65 20.33
C VAL A 71 -2.86 -10.63 21.39
N LYS A 72 -2.92 -11.93 21.05
CA LYS A 72 -3.33 -13.01 21.93
C LYS A 72 -2.16 -13.59 22.73
N ALA A 73 -1.01 -13.73 22.05
CA ALA A 73 0.23 -14.23 22.64
C ALA A 73 1.44 -13.67 21.87
N VAL A 74 2.60 -13.74 22.48
CA VAL A 74 3.87 -13.25 21.92
C VAL A 74 4.94 -14.32 22.01
N GLY A 75 5.85 -14.34 21.04
CA GLY A 75 7.04 -15.19 21.04
C GLY A 75 8.05 -14.80 22.12
N SER A 76 9.01 -15.66 22.37
CA SER A 76 9.99 -15.51 23.48
C SER A 76 10.96 -14.34 23.33
N GLU A 77 11.15 -13.82 22.10
CA GLU A 77 12.06 -12.70 21.82
C GLU A 77 11.30 -11.39 21.48
N VAL A 78 9.97 -11.39 21.58
CA VAL A 78 9.15 -10.20 21.34
C VAL A 78 9.39 -9.18 22.44
N SER A 79 9.64 -7.95 22.05
CA SER A 79 9.92 -6.83 22.95
C SER A 79 9.07 -5.59 22.70
N LEU A 80 8.44 -5.49 21.52
CA LEU A 80 7.68 -4.30 21.10
C LEU A 80 6.20 -4.36 21.51
N PHE A 81 5.69 -5.55 21.80
CA PHE A 81 4.27 -5.78 22.07
C PHE A 81 4.03 -6.77 23.20
N LYS A 82 2.81 -6.76 23.75
CA LYS A 82 2.32 -7.73 24.74
C LYS A 82 0.89 -8.16 24.41
N ALA A 83 0.45 -9.24 25.04
CA ALA A 83 -0.95 -9.68 24.94
C ALA A 83 -1.91 -8.56 25.36
N GLY A 84 -2.99 -8.39 24.59
CA GLY A 84 -3.99 -7.34 24.75
C GLY A 84 -3.73 -6.07 23.91
N ASP A 85 -2.54 -5.88 23.35
CA ASP A 85 -2.27 -4.73 22.49
C ASP A 85 -3.09 -4.81 21.21
N LYS A 86 -3.67 -3.67 20.79
CA LYS A 86 -4.35 -3.52 19.51
C LYS A 86 -3.34 -3.15 18.45
N VAL A 87 -3.34 -3.92 17.37
CA VAL A 87 -2.33 -3.82 16.30
C VAL A 87 -2.94 -3.77 14.92
N TYR A 88 -2.18 -3.24 13.96
CA TYR A 88 -2.51 -3.27 12.55
C TYR A 88 -1.24 -3.46 11.71
N TYR A 89 -1.34 -4.14 10.58
CA TYR A 89 -0.19 -4.53 9.79
C TYR A 89 -0.59 -5.06 8.41
N ALA A 90 0.37 -5.06 7.48
CA ALA A 90 0.21 -5.69 6.17
C ALA A 90 0.76 -7.14 6.13
N GLY A 91 1.65 -7.52 7.03
CA GLY A 91 2.24 -8.85 7.06
C GLY A 91 3.32 -9.10 6.00
N SER A 92 3.57 -10.36 5.68
CA SER A 92 4.57 -10.80 4.71
C SER A 92 3.96 -11.72 3.65
N ILE A 93 4.23 -11.43 2.37
CA ILE A 93 3.75 -12.23 1.23
C ILE A 93 4.36 -13.64 1.19
N ALA A 94 5.49 -13.86 1.90
CA ALA A 94 6.15 -15.16 2.03
C ALA A 94 5.46 -16.08 3.06
N ARG A 95 4.54 -15.55 3.87
CA ARG A 95 3.84 -16.29 4.93
C ARG A 95 2.36 -16.46 4.59
N ALA A 96 1.64 -17.27 5.39
CA ALA A 96 0.18 -17.33 5.32
C ALA A 96 -0.41 -15.94 5.57
N GLY A 97 -1.49 -15.60 4.88
CA GLY A 97 -2.19 -14.34 5.03
C GLY A 97 -3.16 -14.31 6.22
N ALA A 98 -3.78 -13.16 6.43
CA ALA A 98 -4.61 -12.85 7.59
C ALA A 98 -6.11 -13.12 7.39
N ASN A 99 -6.53 -13.76 6.28
CA ASN A 99 -7.93 -14.16 6.07
C ASN A 99 -8.27 -15.39 6.93
N SER A 100 -8.10 -15.27 8.25
CA SER A 100 -8.28 -16.31 9.25
C SER A 100 -8.60 -15.69 10.62
N GLU A 101 -9.11 -16.50 11.57
CA GLU A 101 -9.40 -16.04 12.92
C GLU A 101 -8.13 -15.67 13.71
N LEU A 102 -7.02 -16.39 13.47
CA LEU A 102 -5.72 -16.16 14.11
C LEU A 102 -4.64 -16.05 13.05
N HIS A 103 -3.74 -15.09 13.21
CA HIS A 103 -2.63 -14.85 12.31
C HIS A 103 -1.32 -14.66 13.08
N VAL A 104 -0.22 -15.13 12.51
CA VAL A 104 1.13 -15.02 13.08
C VAL A 104 1.94 -14.04 12.22
N VAL A 105 2.50 -13.02 12.85
CA VAL A 105 3.24 -11.94 12.17
C VAL A 105 4.45 -11.50 12.99
N ASP A 106 5.57 -11.21 12.33
CA ASP A 106 6.78 -10.68 12.97
C ASP A 106 6.54 -9.28 13.56
N GLU A 107 6.95 -9.07 14.83
CA GLU A 107 6.73 -7.80 15.55
C GLU A 107 7.29 -6.57 14.81
N ARG A 108 8.38 -6.74 14.04
CA ARG A 108 9.08 -5.66 13.35
C ARG A 108 8.32 -5.02 12.20
N ILE A 109 7.26 -5.69 11.72
CA ILE A 109 6.40 -5.19 10.62
C ILE A 109 4.97 -4.90 11.08
N VAL A 110 4.77 -4.70 12.38
CA VAL A 110 3.46 -4.43 13.00
C VAL A 110 3.48 -3.06 13.67
N GLY A 111 2.41 -2.28 13.52
CA GLY A 111 2.19 -1.02 14.23
C GLY A 111 1.13 -1.14 15.32
N HIS A 112 1.17 -0.24 16.31
CA HIS A 112 0.05 -0.03 17.22
C HIS A 112 -1.11 0.63 16.46
N MET A 113 -2.30 0.06 16.58
CA MET A 113 -3.49 0.57 15.91
C MET A 113 -3.81 2.00 16.37
N PRO A 114 -4.20 2.92 15.45
CA PRO A 114 -4.70 4.24 15.84
C PRO A 114 -5.84 4.13 16.86
N LYS A 115 -5.80 4.95 17.90
CA LYS A 115 -6.79 4.90 19.01
C LYS A 115 -8.16 5.45 18.60
N SER A 116 -8.17 6.35 17.62
CA SER A 116 -9.36 7.02 17.10
C SER A 116 -10.17 6.19 16.11
N LEU A 117 -9.64 5.04 15.64
CA LEU A 117 -10.30 4.20 14.65
C LEU A 117 -10.84 2.89 15.23
N GLY A 118 -11.88 2.35 14.59
CA GLY A 118 -12.30 0.97 14.73
C GLY A 118 -11.35 0.02 13.96
N PHE A 119 -11.53 -1.30 14.18
CA PHE A 119 -10.66 -2.29 13.51
C PHE A 119 -10.79 -2.28 11.98
N ALA A 120 -12.00 -2.06 11.45
CA ALA A 120 -12.23 -2.05 10.01
C ALA A 120 -11.53 -0.87 9.33
N GLU A 121 -11.65 0.33 9.91
CA GLU A 121 -10.99 1.53 9.41
C GLU A 121 -9.45 1.42 9.54
N ALA A 122 -8.96 0.82 10.62
CA ALA A 122 -7.54 0.60 10.83
C ALA A 122 -6.97 -0.44 9.87
N ALA A 123 -7.70 -1.54 9.59
CA ALA A 123 -7.25 -2.57 8.66
C ALA A 123 -7.10 -2.05 7.21
N ALA A 124 -7.77 -0.97 6.83
CA ALA A 124 -7.69 -0.41 5.47
C ALA A 124 -6.43 0.45 5.23
N LEU A 125 -5.52 0.56 6.20
CA LEU A 125 -4.39 1.49 6.13
C LEU A 125 -3.03 0.85 5.85
N PRO A 126 -2.63 -0.29 6.47
CA PRO A 126 -1.21 -0.67 6.56
C PRO A 126 -0.53 -0.82 5.21
N LEU A 127 -1.06 -1.63 4.30
CA LEU A 127 -0.44 -1.88 3.00
C LEU A 127 -0.28 -0.59 2.18
N THR A 128 -1.34 0.19 2.11
CA THR A 128 -1.35 1.43 1.34
C THR A 128 -0.48 2.51 1.97
N ALA A 129 -0.42 2.57 3.31
CA ALA A 129 0.39 3.51 4.05
C ALA A 129 1.89 3.18 3.96
N ILE A 130 2.27 1.89 4.11
CA ILE A 130 3.66 1.45 3.92
C ILE A 130 4.13 1.80 2.52
N THR A 131 3.36 1.40 1.49
CA THR A 131 3.69 1.67 0.09
C THR A 131 3.85 3.17 -0.19
N ALA A 132 2.90 4.00 0.27
CA ALA A 132 2.93 5.44 0.05
C ALA A 132 4.11 6.11 0.78
N TRP A 133 4.38 5.71 2.01
CA TRP A 133 5.47 6.24 2.84
C TRP A 133 6.84 5.91 2.26
N GLU A 134 7.10 4.62 1.99
CA GLU A 134 8.36 4.16 1.42
C GLU A 134 8.60 4.78 0.04
N LEU A 135 7.56 4.86 -0.81
CA LEU A 135 7.64 5.50 -2.11
C LEU A 135 8.04 6.98 -1.99
N LEU A 136 7.37 7.75 -1.12
CA LEU A 136 7.56 9.20 -1.00
C LEU A 136 8.91 9.53 -0.37
N PHE A 137 9.17 8.98 0.81
CA PHE A 137 10.30 9.41 1.63
C PHE A 137 11.58 8.63 1.34
N GLU A 138 11.50 7.36 0.95
CA GLU A 138 12.68 6.54 0.75
C GLU A 138 13.07 6.41 -0.73
N ARG A 139 12.12 6.13 -1.63
CA ARG A 139 12.40 5.95 -3.06
C ARG A 139 12.58 7.29 -3.76
N LEU A 140 11.61 8.19 -3.64
CA LEU A 140 11.71 9.55 -4.20
C LEU A 140 12.62 10.47 -3.37
N GLN A 141 12.86 10.13 -2.09
CA GLN A 141 13.71 10.88 -1.17
C GLN A 141 13.22 12.32 -0.97
N ILE A 142 11.91 12.48 -0.86
CA ILE A 142 11.29 13.77 -0.55
C ILE A 142 11.50 14.07 0.94
N GLY A 143 11.99 15.26 1.25
CA GLY A 143 12.12 15.69 2.64
C GLY A 143 10.82 16.21 3.23
N GLU A 144 10.61 15.98 4.53
CA GLU A 144 9.49 16.58 5.26
C GLU A 144 9.64 18.11 5.40
N GLY A 145 8.54 18.79 5.71
CA GLY A 145 8.49 20.24 5.87
C GLY A 145 8.86 20.98 4.59
N ASN A 146 9.64 22.04 4.70
CA ASN A 146 10.00 22.91 3.58
C ASN A 146 11.14 22.39 2.69
N ALA A 147 11.68 21.21 2.97
CA ALA A 147 12.80 20.64 2.19
C ALA A 147 12.45 20.39 0.71
N ALA A 148 11.17 20.26 0.38
CA ALA A 148 10.66 20.05 -0.98
C ALA A 148 10.06 21.33 -1.61
N GLU A 149 10.31 22.53 -1.05
CA GLU A 149 9.79 23.78 -1.59
C GLU A 149 10.24 24.00 -3.05
N GLY A 150 9.29 24.41 -3.89
CA GLY A 150 9.50 24.59 -5.33
C GLY A 150 9.54 23.30 -6.15
N GLN A 151 9.39 22.14 -5.53
CA GLN A 151 9.28 20.84 -6.20
C GLN A 151 7.80 20.46 -6.40
N SER A 152 7.56 19.50 -7.30
CA SER A 152 6.21 19.03 -7.61
C SER A 152 6.18 17.52 -7.77
N LEU A 153 5.05 16.90 -7.37
CA LEU A 153 4.80 15.47 -7.49
C LEU A 153 3.54 15.24 -8.32
N LEU A 154 3.67 14.52 -9.43
CA LEU A 154 2.55 13.97 -10.18
C LEU A 154 2.22 12.57 -9.68
N ILE A 155 0.99 12.31 -9.28
CA ILE A 155 0.49 11.02 -8.81
C ILE A 155 -0.48 10.45 -9.85
N VAL A 156 -0.05 9.44 -10.60
CA VAL A 156 -0.92 8.68 -11.51
C VAL A 156 -1.68 7.63 -10.71
N GLY A 157 -3.01 7.66 -10.78
CA GLY A 157 -3.86 6.79 -9.94
C GLY A 157 -4.12 7.36 -8.55
N ALA A 158 -4.15 8.69 -8.41
CA ALA A 158 -4.29 9.39 -7.12
C ALA A 158 -5.56 9.04 -6.32
N ALA A 159 -6.64 8.61 -6.98
CA ALA A 159 -7.88 8.22 -6.31
C ALA A 159 -7.91 6.77 -5.81
N GLY A 160 -6.89 5.96 -6.10
CA GLY A 160 -6.75 4.59 -5.59
C GLY A 160 -6.29 4.57 -4.11
N GLY A 161 -6.20 3.38 -3.51
CA GLY A 161 -5.81 3.22 -2.11
C GLY A 161 -4.47 3.88 -1.78
N VAL A 162 -3.39 3.48 -2.47
CA VAL A 162 -2.05 4.07 -2.29
C VAL A 162 -2.06 5.55 -2.65
N GLY A 163 -2.69 5.92 -3.78
CA GLY A 163 -2.76 7.32 -4.24
C GLY A 163 -3.44 8.24 -3.24
N SER A 164 -4.49 7.75 -2.57
CA SER A 164 -5.23 8.51 -1.55
C SER A 164 -4.38 8.80 -0.31
N ILE A 165 -3.58 7.83 0.14
CA ILE A 165 -2.65 8.05 1.27
C ILE A 165 -1.46 8.91 0.82
N LEU A 166 -0.88 8.63 -0.35
CA LEU A 166 0.26 9.38 -0.88
C LEU A 166 -0.07 10.87 -1.06
N THR A 167 -1.27 11.18 -1.58
CA THR A 167 -1.74 12.57 -1.72
C THR A 167 -1.79 13.27 -0.37
N GLN A 168 -2.33 12.62 0.66
CA GLN A 168 -2.38 13.18 2.00
C GLN A 168 -0.97 13.36 2.60
N LEU A 169 -0.11 12.34 2.54
CA LEU A 169 1.27 12.45 3.06
C LEU A 169 2.03 13.58 2.39
N ALA A 170 1.97 13.67 1.05
CA ALA A 170 2.66 14.72 0.31
C ALA A 170 2.15 16.11 0.66
N SER A 171 0.82 16.31 0.73
CA SER A 171 0.23 17.61 1.01
C SER A 171 0.36 18.05 2.48
N GLN A 172 0.33 17.09 3.43
CA GLN A 172 0.33 17.42 4.85
C GLN A 172 1.74 17.48 5.47
N LEU A 173 2.68 16.70 4.94
CA LEU A 173 4.01 16.56 5.54
C LEU A 173 5.12 17.24 4.74
N THR A 174 4.85 17.73 3.53
CA THR A 174 5.87 18.34 2.67
C THR A 174 5.41 19.68 2.07
N ALA A 175 6.33 20.42 1.49
CA ALA A 175 6.03 21.63 0.71
C ALA A 175 5.93 21.35 -0.82
N LEU A 176 5.65 20.11 -1.21
CA LEU A 176 5.44 19.75 -2.61
C LEU A 176 4.17 20.39 -3.18
N LYS A 177 4.23 20.81 -4.43
CA LYS A 177 3.02 20.98 -5.23
C LYS A 177 2.51 19.60 -5.66
N VAL A 178 1.36 19.19 -5.12
CA VAL A 178 0.77 17.87 -5.34
C VAL A 178 -0.20 17.91 -6.50
N ILE A 179 0.04 17.09 -7.53
CA ILE A 179 -0.78 16.98 -8.74
C ILE A 179 -1.31 15.55 -8.83
N GLY A 180 -2.61 15.39 -8.68
CA GLY A 180 -3.25 14.08 -8.82
C GLY A 180 -3.85 13.87 -10.20
N THR A 181 -4.08 12.60 -10.57
CA THR A 181 -4.84 12.28 -11.79
C THR A 181 -6.18 11.64 -11.45
N ALA A 182 -7.26 12.12 -12.10
CA ALA A 182 -8.59 11.55 -12.01
C ALA A 182 -9.43 11.94 -13.23
N SER A 183 -10.17 10.98 -13.83
CA SER A 183 -10.99 11.20 -15.03
C SER A 183 -12.48 11.40 -14.74
N ARG A 184 -12.97 10.99 -13.55
CA ARG A 184 -14.38 11.11 -13.15
C ARG A 184 -14.55 12.23 -12.13
N ALA A 185 -15.69 12.93 -12.17
CA ALA A 185 -15.99 14.04 -11.26
C ALA A 185 -15.85 13.65 -9.77
N GLN A 186 -16.42 12.49 -9.39
CA GLN A 186 -16.34 11.99 -8.01
C GLN A 186 -14.89 11.75 -7.55
N THR A 187 -14.06 11.10 -8.37
CA THR A 187 -12.66 10.81 -8.04
C THR A 187 -11.81 12.09 -8.05
N ARG A 188 -12.14 13.07 -8.89
CA ARG A 188 -11.53 14.40 -8.88
C ARG A 188 -11.77 15.10 -7.55
N SER A 189 -13.04 15.22 -7.14
CA SER A 189 -13.41 15.84 -5.86
C SER A 189 -12.78 15.12 -4.66
N TRP A 190 -12.65 13.79 -4.74
CA TRP A 190 -11.97 13.01 -3.71
C TRP A 190 -10.50 13.40 -3.58
N VAL A 191 -9.76 13.41 -4.70
CA VAL A 191 -8.32 13.75 -4.73
C VAL A 191 -8.08 15.19 -4.28
N GLU A 192 -8.93 16.15 -4.68
CA GLU A 192 -8.90 17.53 -4.21
C GLU A 192 -9.13 17.62 -2.69
N ALA A 193 -10.11 16.87 -2.16
CA ALA A 193 -10.40 16.84 -0.72
C ALA A 193 -9.29 16.19 0.12
N LEU A 194 -8.41 15.40 -0.50
CA LEU A 194 -7.22 14.82 0.13
C LEU A 194 -6.00 15.76 0.11
N GLY A 195 -6.11 16.93 -0.52
CA GLY A 195 -5.08 17.96 -0.50
C GLY A 195 -4.25 18.08 -1.77
N ALA A 196 -4.70 17.55 -2.91
CA ALA A 196 -4.05 17.84 -4.18
C ALA A 196 -4.27 19.31 -4.59
N ASP A 197 -3.19 20.02 -4.96
CA ASP A 197 -3.25 21.40 -5.45
C ASP A 197 -3.84 21.49 -6.86
N LEU A 198 -3.74 20.41 -7.62
CA LEU A 198 -4.20 20.31 -9.00
C LEU A 198 -4.63 18.88 -9.31
N VAL A 199 -5.72 18.74 -10.06
CA VAL A 199 -6.14 17.43 -10.60
C VAL A 199 -6.28 17.52 -12.11
N ILE A 200 -5.57 16.62 -12.82
CA ILE A 200 -5.61 16.52 -14.29
C ILE A 200 -6.30 15.21 -14.73
N ASP A 201 -6.74 15.15 -15.97
CA ASP A 201 -7.44 13.99 -16.54
C ASP A 201 -6.46 13.01 -17.20
N HIS A 202 -6.31 11.81 -16.62
CA HIS A 202 -5.45 10.76 -17.16
C HIS A 202 -6.02 10.03 -18.39
N SER A 203 -7.24 10.31 -18.79
CA SER A 203 -7.79 9.83 -20.07
C SER A 203 -7.28 10.64 -21.27
N GLN A 204 -6.63 11.78 -21.01
CA GLN A 204 -5.96 12.62 -21.97
C GLN A 204 -4.43 12.48 -21.85
N PRO A 205 -3.65 12.90 -22.88
CA PRO A 205 -2.20 12.91 -22.76
C PRO A 205 -1.72 13.75 -21.58
N LEU A 206 -1.05 13.12 -20.61
CA LEU A 206 -0.67 13.73 -19.33
C LEU A 206 0.22 14.97 -19.51
N SER A 207 1.17 14.95 -20.45
CA SER A 207 2.05 16.08 -20.72
C SER A 207 1.27 17.30 -21.25
N GLU A 208 0.21 17.08 -22.04
CA GLU A 208 -0.64 18.15 -22.56
C GLU A 208 -1.56 18.71 -21.47
N GLU A 209 -2.12 17.86 -20.62
CA GLU A 209 -2.93 18.30 -19.47
C GLU A 209 -2.10 19.14 -18.51
N LEU A 210 -0.88 18.73 -18.21
CA LEU A 210 0.04 19.52 -17.37
C LEU A 210 0.36 20.88 -18.01
N LYS A 211 0.64 20.93 -19.30
CA LYS A 211 0.88 22.19 -20.02
C LYS A 211 -0.33 23.13 -19.96
N ARG A 212 -1.56 22.60 -20.18
CA ARG A 212 -2.81 23.39 -20.08
C ARG A 212 -3.01 23.94 -18.67
N ALA A 213 -2.64 23.17 -17.66
CA ALA A 213 -2.74 23.59 -16.27
C ALA A 213 -1.63 24.54 -15.81
N GLY A 214 -0.75 24.98 -16.73
CA GLY A 214 0.37 25.89 -16.39
C GLY A 214 1.51 25.21 -15.63
N GLN A 215 1.57 23.88 -15.64
CA GLN A 215 2.60 23.08 -14.97
C GLN A 215 3.30 22.16 -15.99
N PRO A 216 4.08 22.69 -16.93
CA PRO A 216 4.59 21.91 -18.06
C PRO A 216 5.61 20.83 -17.67
N ASN A 217 6.22 20.95 -16.48
CA ASN A 217 7.15 19.97 -15.95
C ASN A 217 6.88 19.70 -14.48
N VAL A 218 7.21 18.45 -14.04
CA VAL A 218 7.18 18.03 -12.65
C VAL A 218 8.54 17.44 -12.25
N THR A 219 8.92 17.60 -10.99
CA THR A 219 10.22 17.09 -10.50
C THR A 219 10.15 15.61 -10.13
N HIS A 220 8.99 15.15 -9.70
CA HIS A 220 8.76 13.78 -9.26
C HIS A 220 7.47 13.22 -9.86
N VAL A 221 7.47 11.92 -10.13
CA VAL A 221 6.29 11.16 -10.55
C VAL A 221 6.16 9.91 -9.69
N ALA A 222 4.98 9.67 -9.17
CA ALA A 222 4.53 8.41 -8.61
C ALA A 222 3.55 7.76 -9.58
N SER A 223 3.94 6.71 -10.28
CA SER A 223 3.10 5.94 -11.20
C SER A 223 2.57 4.71 -10.47
N LEU A 224 1.29 4.73 -10.11
CA LEU A 224 0.69 3.69 -9.26
C LEU A 224 -0.12 2.68 -10.07
N THR A 225 -0.34 2.95 -11.34
CA THR A 225 -1.10 2.08 -12.26
C THR A 225 -0.83 2.44 -13.70
N GLN A 226 -0.95 1.43 -14.60
CA GLN A 226 -0.86 1.57 -16.06
C GLN A 226 0.42 2.29 -16.52
N THR A 227 1.53 2.04 -15.85
CA THR A 227 2.81 2.71 -16.13
C THR A 227 3.24 2.50 -17.59
N ASP A 228 3.06 1.31 -18.16
CA ASP A 228 3.38 1.02 -19.56
C ASP A 228 2.63 1.90 -20.57
N LEU A 229 1.36 2.25 -20.30
CA LEU A 229 0.57 3.13 -21.14
C LEU A 229 1.00 4.59 -21.05
N HIS A 230 1.43 5.03 -19.87
CA HIS A 230 1.75 6.42 -19.60
C HIS A 230 3.25 6.75 -19.71
N PHE A 231 4.14 5.75 -19.80
CA PHE A 231 5.58 5.92 -19.60
C PHE A 231 6.20 7.05 -20.45
N ALA A 232 5.92 7.08 -21.76
CA ALA A 232 6.44 8.12 -22.64
C ALA A 232 5.99 9.54 -22.21
N GLN A 233 4.74 9.67 -21.79
CA GLN A 233 4.17 10.94 -21.30
C GLN A 233 4.78 11.37 -19.97
N LEU A 234 5.07 10.39 -19.08
CA LEU A 234 5.73 10.63 -17.81
C LEU A 234 7.18 11.11 -18.00
N VAL A 235 7.90 10.48 -18.94
CA VAL A 235 9.26 10.92 -19.33
C VAL A 235 9.24 12.33 -19.92
N GLU A 236 8.25 12.67 -20.75
CA GLU A 236 8.07 14.02 -21.29
C GLU A 236 7.77 15.04 -20.18
N ALA A 237 6.88 14.70 -19.25
CA ALA A 237 6.45 15.57 -18.16
C ALA A 237 7.55 15.81 -17.10
N LEU A 238 8.46 14.87 -16.89
CA LEU A 238 9.53 15.02 -15.92
C LEU A 238 10.53 16.11 -16.34
N ALA A 239 10.87 16.97 -15.40
CA ALA A 239 12.00 17.90 -15.52
C ALA A 239 13.33 17.15 -15.64
N PRO A 240 14.39 17.75 -16.22
CA PRO A 240 15.73 17.17 -16.16
C PRO A 240 16.13 16.82 -14.72
N GLN A 241 16.75 15.65 -14.53
CA GLN A 241 17.15 15.05 -13.24
C GLN A 241 15.96 14.67 -12.32
N GLY A 242 14.75 14.64 -12.88
CA GLY A 242 13.55 14.22 -12.15
C GLY A 242 13.57 12.72 -11.80
N LYS A 243 12.69 12.34 -10.88
CA LYS A 243 12.59 10.96 -10.36
C LYS A 243 11.22 10.37 -10.68
N LEU A 244 11.22 9.13 -11.18
CA LEU A 244 10.03 8.31 -11.40
C LEU A 244 10.04 7.14 -10.42
N ALA A 245 8.99 7.00 -9.62
CA ALA A 245 8.78 5.79 -8.82
C ALA A 245 7.49 5.09 -9.26
N LEU A 246 7.48 3.75 -9.23
CA LEU A 246 6.35 2.93 -9.64
C LEU A 246 6.16 1.72 -8.72
N ILE A 247 4.91 1.22 -8.68
CA ILE A 247 4.49 0.08 -7.84
C ILE A 247 3.78 -1.02 -8.65
N ASP A 248 3.38 -0.72 -9.89
CA ASP A 248 2.69 -1.68 -10.76
C ASP A 248 3.69 -2.56 -11.54
N ASP A 249 3.17 -3.49 -12.33
CA ASP A 249 3.95 -4.52 -13.04
C ASP A 249 3.89 -4.29 -14.55
N PRO A 250 4.53 -3.25 -15.10
CA PRO A 250 4.57 -3.03 -16.54
C PRO A 250 5.28 -4.19 -17.24
N LYS A 251 4.77 -4.61 -18.40
CA LYS A 251 5.35 -5.73 -19.16
C LYS A 251 6.75 -5.42 -19.69
N ALA A 252 6.98 -4.18 -20.10
CA ALA A 252 8.26 -3.71 -20.58
C ALA A 252 8.31 -2.17 -20.52
N LEU A 253 9.48 -1.63 -20.15
CA LEU A 253 9.76 -0.20 -20.18
C LEU A 253 11.05 0.04 -20.96
N ASP A 254 11.02 0.95 -21.94
CA ASP A 254 12.24 1.41 -22.62
C ASP A 254 12.97 2.46 -21.77
N ILE A 255 13.81 1.98 -20.87
CA ILE A 255 14.58 2.84 -19.95
C ILE A 255 15.59 3.76 -20.68
N THR A 256 15.87 3.52 -21.97
CA THR A 256 16.77 4.41 -22.74
C THR A 256 16.21 5.82 -22.90
N GLN A 257 14.87 5.97 -22.83
CA GLN A 257 14.19 7.26 -22.85
C GLN A 257 14.57 8.17 -21.66
N LEU A 258 14.97 7.59 -20.53
CA LEU A 258 15.36 8.33 -19.33
C LEU A 258 16.70 9.08 -19.49
N LYS A 259 17.57 8.57 -20.39
CA LYS A 259 18.95 9.04 -20.53
C LYS A 259 19.07 10.53 -20.82
N ARG A 260 18.29 11.05 -21.77
CA ARG A 260 18.44 12.43 -22.25
C ARG A 260 18.27 13.49 -21.14
N LYS A 261 17.37 13.21 -20.19
CA LYS A 261 17.06 14.10 -19.05
C LYS A 261 17.78 13.67 -17.76
N SER A 262 18.63 12.63 -17.79
CA SER A 262 19.27 12.04 -16.60
C SER A 262 18.24 11.68 -15.52
N LEU A 263 17.12 11.09 -15.93
CA LEU A 263 16.07 10.68 -15.00
C LEU A 263 16.46 9.43 -14.23
N SER A 264 15.98 9.30 -12.99
CA SER A 264 16.11 8.08 -12.20
C SER A 264 14.77 7.36 -12.09
N LEU A 265 14.82 6.03 -12.07
CA LEU A 265 13.67 5.16 -11.90
C LEU A 265 13.83 4.33 -10.63
N HIS A 266 12.79 4.27 -9.83
CA HIS A 266 12.73 3.57 -8.57
C HIS A 266 11.52 2.63 -8.55
N TRP A 267 11.73 1.41 -8.05
CA TRP A 267 10.65 0.49 -7.72
C TRP A 267 10.32 0.62 -6.24
N GLU A 268 9.02 0.64 -5.92
CA GLU A 268 8.55 0.42 -4.57
C GLU A 268 7.80 -0.91 -4.52
N PHE A 269 8.24 -1.79 -3.62
CA PHE A 269 7.59 -3.05 -3.29
C PHE A 269 7.63 -3.24 -1.78
N MET A 270 6.55 -2.89 -1.11
CA MET A 270 6.46 -2.82 0.35
C MET A 270 6.79 -4.13 1.08
N TYR A 271 6.76 -5.26 0.37
CA TYR A 271 7.15 -6.56 0.95
C TYR A 271 8.66 -6.83 0.93
N THR A 272 9.47 -5.98 0.31
CA THR A 272 10.93 -6.21 0.22
C THR A 272 11.55 -6.45 1.58
N ARG A 273 11.21 -5.65 2.59
CA ARG A 273 11.73 -5.79 3.95
C ARG A 273 11.36 -7.12 4.58
N SER A 274 10.09 -7.51 4.52
CA SER A 274 9.60 -8.76 5.10
C SER A 274 9.97 -10.01 4.30
N LEU A 275 10.12 -9.89 2.97
CA LEU A 275 10.46 -11.01 2.09
C LEU A 275 11.94 -11.40 2.20
N PHE A 276 12.82 -10.41 2.30
CA PHE A 276 14.26 -10.61 2.35
C PHE A 276 14.85 -10.46 3.78
N GLU A 277 13.99 -10.27 4.77
CA GLU A 277 14.38 -10.05 6.18
C GLU A 277 15.52 -9.04 6.32
N THR A 278 15.35 -7.89 5.66
CA THR A 278 16.37 -6.86 5.62
C THR A 278 16.68 -6.30 7.00
N ALA A 279 17.90 -5.78 7.21
CA ALA A 279 18.35 -5.25 8.50
C ALA A 279 17.46 -4.09 9.02
N ASP A 280 16.74 -3.43 8.12
CA ASP A 280 15.86 -2.30 8.40
C ASP A 280 14.36 -2.67 8.48
N MET A 281 13.99 -3.95 8.68
CA MET A 281 12.59 -4.37 8.86
C MET A 281 11.82 -3.53 9.89
N LEU A 282 12.51 -3.09 10.96
CA LEU A 282 11.93 -2.29 12.04
C LEU A 282 11.38 -0.93 11.55
N GLU A 283 11.81 -0.45 10.39
CA GLU A 283 11.29 0.81 9.83
C GLU A 283 9.80 0.71 9.50
N GLN A 284 9.26 -0.49 9.16
CA GLN A 284 7.82 -0.66 8.97
C GLN A 284 7.03 -0.49 10.27
N HIS A 285 7.54 -1.00 11.39
CA HIS A 285 6.96 -0.74 12.71
C HIS A 285 6.93 0.77 13.01
N LYS A 286 8.04 1.46 12.78
CA LYS A 286 8.15 2.90 13.07
C LYS A 286 7.21 3.72 12.20
N LEU A 287 7.18 3.47 10.88
CA LEU A 287 6.31 4.22 9.98
C LEU A 287 4.83 3.98 10.27
N LEU A 288 4.43 2.74 10.60
CA LEU A 288 3.04 2.45 10.98
C LEU A 288 2.65 3.20 12.27
N ASN A 289 3.52 3.22 13.28
CA ASN A 289 3.27 4.01 14.48
C ASN A 289 3.16 5.52 14.17
N ARG A 290 4.02 6.04 13.27
CA ARG A 290 3.92 7.43 12.83
C ARG A 290 2.61 7.72 12.09
N VAL A 291 2.17 6.81 11.24
CA VAL A 291 0.86 6.91 10.56
C VAL A 291 -0.27 6.90 11.59
N ALA A 292 -0.20 6.03 12.61
CA ALA A 292 -1.21 5.99 13.68
C ALA A 292 -1.30 7.32 14.44
N GLU A 293 -0.16 7.94 14.78
CA GLU A 293 -0.13 9.27 15.39
C GLU A 293 -0.76 10.34 14.51
N LEU A 294 -0.49 10.33 13.20
CA LEU A 294 -1.04 11.28 12.24
C LEU A 294 -2.57 11.11 12.07
N ILE A 295 -3.06 9.89 12.11
CA ILE A 295 -4.50 9.58 12.12
C ILE A 295 -5.14 10.10 13.41
N ASP A 296 -4.54 9.79 14.57
CA ASP A 296 -5.07 10.22 15.86
C ASP A 296 -5.07 11.75 16.04
N ALA A 297 -4.13 12.43 15.39
CA ALA A 297 -4.06 13.89 15.32
C ALA A 297 -5.05 14.51 14.30
N GLY A 298 -5.73 13.68 13.49
CA GLY A 298 -6.62 14.15 12.42
C GLY A 298 -5.89 14.72 11.20
N THR A 299 -4.56 14.54 11.11
CA THR A 299 -3.75 14.98 9.96
C THR A 299 -3.99 14.09 8.75
N LEU A 300 -4.11 12.79 8.97
CA LEU A 300 -4.47 11.80 7.94
C LEU A 300 -5.87 11.22 8.23
N LYS A 301 -6.53 10.77 7.18
CA LYS A 301 -7.83 10.07 7.23
C LYS A 301 -7.71 8.68 6.65
N THR A 302 -8.45 7.74 7.21
CA THR A 302 -8.60 6.41 6.61
C THR A 302 -9.21 6.49 5.21
N THR A 303 -8.87 5.53 4.37
CA THR A 303 -9.36 5.42 2.99
C THR A 303 -10.33 4.27 2.79
N VAL A 304 -10.95 3.78 3.88
CA VAL A 304 -11.97 2.75 3.80
C VAL A 304 -13.10 3.19 2.85
N GLY A 305 -13.41 2.34 1.87
CA GLY A 305 -14.42 2.64 0.85
C GLY A 305 -15.73 1.95 1.12
N GLU A 306 -15.71 0.65 1.39
CA GLU A 306 -16.90 -0.18 1.53
C GLU A 306 -16.69 -1.28 2.57
N HIS A 307 -17.78 -1.71 3.22
CA HIS A 307 -17.78 -2.81 4.16
C HIS A 307 -18.58 -3.99 3.59
N PHE A 308 -17.92 -5.13 3.44
CA PHE A 308 -18.51 -6.36 2.88
C PHE A 308 -19.09 -7.32 3.96
N GLY A 309 -19.00 -6.95 5.23
CA GLY A 309 -19.47 -7.77 6.35
C GLY A 309 -18.45 -8.82 6.80
N THR A 310 -18.94 -9.92 7.37
CA THR A 310 -18.06 -11.00 7.84
C THR A 310 -17.43 -11.72 6.66
N ILE A 311 -16.10 -11.85 6.68
CA ILE A 311 -15.35 -12.52 5.62
C ILE A 311 -15.76 -14.00 5.53
N ASN A 312 -16.02 -14.44 4.31
CA ASN A 312 -16.22 -15.83 3.91
C ASN A 312 -15.87 -16.01 2.44
N ALA A 313 -15.86 -17.21 1.93
CA ALA A 313 -15.48 -17.51 0.54
C ALA A 313 -16.45 -16.91 -0.50
N THR A 314 -17.65 -16.51 -0.10
CA THR A 314 -18.67 -15.93 -1.01
C THR A 314 -18.55 -14.41 -1.13
N ASN A 315 -18.20 -13.71 -0.04
CA ASN A 315 -18.03 -12.25 -0.02
C ASN A 315 -16.69 -11.87 -0.67
#